data_64a5b9fc3c829ba76531936a9b59daa0
#
_entry.id   64a5b9fc3c829ba76531936a9b59daa0
#
_cell.length_a   1.000
_cell.length_b   1.000
_cell.length_c   1.000
_cell.angle_alpha   90.00
_cell.angle_beta   90.00
_cell.angle_gamma   90.00
#
_symmetry.space_group_name_H-M   'P 1'
#
loop_
_entity.id
_entity.type
_entity.pdbx_description
1 polymer ?
#
loop_
_entity_poly.entity_id
_entity_poly.type
_entity_poly.pdbx_seq_one_letter_code
_entity_poly.pdbx_strand_id
1 'polypeptide(L)'
;MAFYKVMCLAAGLMLLTQESESQLDVCGQAALNTRIVGGQVAPDGSWPWQVSLQTSGSHFCGGSLINSQWVLTAAHCFKTTDQSGLSVNLGRQTLQGSNPNAVSQTVTQIIIHPNYNSKTNDNDICLLRLESPVTFTSYISPVCLAASNSTFYSGVNSWVTGWGNTGEGVSLPFPQNLMEVEVPVVGNRQCNCDNGVGTITDNMICAGLSAGGKDSCQGDSGGPMVSKQSGRWIQAGVVSFGEGCARPNFPGVYARVSQYQTWINSQISSNQPGFMTFTSTGTNSDLSVTCKGLPPVPTTTPTTTTTTTTTPTTTTSKPVFCGQAPKNSGILGGTSMATAGSWPWMASLQKNGSHVCGGTLVALDSVLSNADCFSSSPVASEWTVVLGRLKLNGSNPFEVTLNVTNITLSNTTGTNIAILRLSAQPTLTDYIQPICLDNGRTFAEGLACWAAGWSPGRGGAEEVMQQFNTSVVNCGNSSSSESICTDVFALQQGDSGGPLMCKQGGSWFQAVVLTAPDRRRRSSVMTFTRLSTFDAFLMKTLGTFLSPASNTTTNTTTNTTTTTSSPVSQSSGGRPAHSFIFVLFHLLSLTFCLQLFL
;
A
#
# COMPACT_ATOMS: atom_id res chain seq x y z
N MET A 1 -9.60 46.59 -22.54
CA MET A 1 -9.64 45.38 -23.37
C MET A 1 -8.57 44.34 -23.00
N ALA A 2 -7.29 44.68 -22.84
CA ALA A 2 -6.25 43.71 -22.46
C ALA A 2 -6.47 43.05 -21.10
N PHE A 3 -6.92 43.81 -20.08
CA PHE A 3 -7.17 43.30 -18.73
C PHE A 3 -8.31 42.25 -18.67
N TYR A 4 -9.37 42.49 -19.47
CA TYR A 4 -10.50 41.53 -19.55
C TYR A 4 -10.12 40.24 -20.31
N LYS A 5 -9.25 40.32 -21.31
CA LYS A 5 -8.73 39.12 -22.01
C LYS A 5 -7.88 38.27 -21.09
N VAL A 6 -7.08 38.90 -20.24
CA VAL A 6 -6.27 38.17 -19.22
C VAL A 6 -7.17 37.54 -18.14
N MET A 7 -8.23 38.26 -17.71
CA MET A 7 -9.21 37.68 -16.74
C MET A 7 -10.01 36.52 -17.35
N CYS A 8 -10.44 36.60 -18.59
CA CYS A 8 -11.13 35.50 -19.28
C CYS A 8 -10.21 34.30 -19.53
N LEU A 9 -8.93 34.53 -19.84
CA LEU A 9 -7.91 33.48 -19.93
C LEU A 9 -7.63 32.83 -18.57
N ALA A 10 -7.54 33.63 -17.50
CA ALA A 10 -7.38 33.13 -16.14
C ALA A 10 -8.61 32.34 -15.64
N ALA A 11 -9.83 32.82 -15.94
CA ALA A 11 -11.06 32.08 -15.65
C ALA A 11 -11.18 30.79 -16.49
N GLY A 12 -10.76 30.81 -17.75
CA GLY A 12 -10.67 29.62 -18.60
C GLY A 12 -9.63 28.62 -18.12
N LEU A 13 -8.48 29.07 -17.60
CA LEU A 13 -7.48 28.20 -16.96
C LEU A 13 -7.97 27.63 -15.63
N MET A 14 -8.73 28.40 -14.82
CA MET A 14 -9.32 27.88 -13.57
C MET A 14 -10.44 26.86 -13.81
N LEU A 15 -11.15 26.91 -14.95
CA LEU A 15 -12.13 25.90 -15.33
C LEU A 15 -11.48 24.60 -15.86
N LEU A 16 -10.19 24.63 -16.23
CA LEU A 16 -9.43 23.46 -16.67
C LEU A 16 -8.68 22.77 -15.52
N THR A 17 -8.61 23.36 -14.33
CA THR A 17 -8.16 22.69 -13.11
C THR A 17 -9.35 22.05 -12.40
N GLN A 18 -9.98 21.09 -13.04
CA GLN A 18 -10.74 20.09 -12.32
C GLN A 18 -9.71 19.32 -11.49
N GLU A 19 -9.70 19.54 -10.18
CA GLU A 19 -8.87 18.76 -9.27
C GLU A 19 -9.21 17.29 -9.53
N SER A 20 -8.30 16.55 -10.14
CA SER A 20 -8.42 15.11 -10.25
C SER A 20 -8.13 14.57 -8.85
N GLU A 21 -9.18 14.33 -8.07
CA GLU A 21 -9.05 13.57 -6.84
C GLU A 21 -8.29 12.27 -7.17
N SER A 22 -7.29 11.96 -6.37
CA SER A 22 -6.55 10.70 -6.52
C SER A 22 -7.54 9.55 -6.40
N GLN A 23 -7.47 8.55 -7.29
CA GLN A 23 -8.33 7.36 -7.20
C GLN A 23 -8.23 6.65 -5.83
N LEU A 24 -7.11 6.82 -5.12
CA LEU A 24 -6.94 6.36 -3.75
C LEU A 24 -7.81 7.13 -2.75
N ASP A 25 -8.15 8.37 -3.03
CA ASP A 25 -9.01 9.16 -2.14
C ASP A 25 -10.49 8.77 -2.30
N VAL A 26 -10.87 8.31 -3.49
CA VAL A 26 -12.26 8.00 -3.86
C VAL A 26 -12.59 6.51 -3.71
N CYS A 27 -11.67 5.60 -4.07
CA CYS A 27 -11.99 4.17 -4.15
C CYS A 27 -12.34 3.53 -2.79
N GLY A 28 -13.14 2.49 -2.84
CA GLY A 28 -13.49 1.64 -1.70
C GLY A 28 -14.40 2.33 -0.67
N GLN A 29 -14.96 3.49 -0.99
CA GLN A 29 -15.94 4.17 -0.16
C GLN A 29 -17.35 3.75 -0.59
N ALA A 30 -18.12 3.21 0.37
CA ALA A 30 -19.52 2.85 0.18
C ALA A 30 -20.36 3.63 1.19
N ALA A 31 -20.75 4.83 0.81
CA ALA A 31 -21.44 5.78 1.71
C ALA A 31 -22.77 5.24 2.28
N LEU A 32 -23.42 4.35 1.54
CA LEU A 32 -24.70 3.74 1.92
C LEU A 32 -24.56 2.35 2.56
N ASN A 33 -23.33 1.82 2.69
CA ASN A 33 -23.07 0.54 3.36
C ASN A 33 -22.89 0.72 4.86
N THR A 34 -24.01 0.76 5.58
CA THR A 34 -24.05 1.01 7.04
C THR A 34 -24.17 -0.25 7.89
N ARG A 35 -24.39 -1.45 7.29
CA ARG A 35 -24.60 -2.71 8.00
C ARG A 35 -23.78 -3.84 7.40
N ILE A 36 -23.35 -4.77 8.23
CA ILE A 36 -22.59 -5.98 7.86
C ILE A 36 -23.38 -7.19 8.36
N VAL A 37 -24.31 -7.70 7.53
CA VAL A 37 -25.02 -8.96 7.76
C VAL A 37 -25.10 -9.70 6.43
N GLY A 38 -24.63 -10.96 6.36
CA GLY A 38 -24.47 -11.69 5.10
C GLY A 38 -25.58 -12.67 4.73
N GLY A 39 -25.68 -12.99 3.43
CA GLY A 39 -26.61 -13.99 2.87
C GLY A 39 -28.03 -13.46 2.70
N GLN A 40 -28.20 -12.22 2.26
CA GLN A 40 -29.49 -11.53 2.13
C GLN A 40 -29.49 -10.59 0.91
N VAL A 41 -30.64 -9.96 0.67
CA VAL A 41 -30.74 -8.85 -0.28
C VAL A 41 -29.84 -7.69 0.18
N ALA A 42 -28.93 -7.25 -0.68
CA ALA A 42 -28.10 -6.11 -0.41
C ALA A 42 -28.94 -4.83 -0.25
N PRO A 43 -28.68 -3.99 0.74
CA PRO A 43 -29.32 -2.67 0.82
C PRO A 43 -28.99 -1.82 -0.43
N ASP A 44 -29.96 -1.03 -0.90
CA ASP A 44 -29.78 -0.22 -2.11
C ASP A 44 -28.58 0.74 -1.97
N GLY A 45 -27.69 0.71 -2.98
CA GLY A 45 -26.46 1.50 -3.03
C GLY A 45 -25.34 1.02 -2.09
N SER A 46 -25.47 -0.12 -1.40
CA SER A 46 -24.42 -0.63 -0.50
C SER A 46 -23.13 -1.03 -1.22
N TRP A 47 -23.22 -1.39 -2.49
CA TRP A 47 -22.10 -1.86 -3.30
C TRP A 47 -21.99 -1.03 -4.58
N PRO A 48 -21.54 0.23 -4.46
CA PRO A 48 -21.60 1.21 -5.56
C PRO A 48 -20.68 0.89 -6.74
N TRP A 49 -19.79 -0.06 -6.61
CA TRP A 49 -18.95 -0.59 -7.70
C TRP A 49 -19.54 -1.78 -8.43
N GLN A 50 -20.65 -2.35 -7.94
CA GLN A 50 -21.25 -3.52 -8.58
C GLN A 50 -21.76 -3.20 -9.98
N VAL A 51 -21.39 -4.05 -10.94
CA VAL A 51 -21.74 -3.90 -12.35
C VAL A 51 -22.53 -5.13 -12.84
N SER A 52 -23.56 -4.89 -13.64
CA SER A 52 -24.27 -5.92 -14.43
C SER A 52 -23.85 -5.82 -15.88
N LEU A 53 -23.21 -6.86 -16.41
CA LEU A 53 -22.90 -7.01 -17.82
C LEU A 53 -24.09 -7.63 -18.55
N GLN A 54 -24.58 -6.96 -19.59
CA GLN A 54 -25.78 -7.38 -20.31
C GLN A 54 -25.55 -7.41 -21.81
N THR A 55 -26.12 -8.42 -22.44
CA THR A 55 -26.26 -8.51 -23.91
C THR A 55 -27.73 -8.55 -24.27
N SER A 56 -28.17 -7.65 -25.14
CA SER A 56 -29.58 -7.50 -25.51
C SER A 56 -30.53 -7.36 -24.31
N GLY A 57 -30.07 -6.66 -23.27
CA GLY A 57 -30.82 -6.41 -22.03
C GLY A 57 -30.85 -7.58 -21.03
N SER A 58 -30.20 -8.71 -21.33
CA SER A 58 -30.11 -9.88 -20.45
C SER A 58 -28.76 -9.90 -19.72
N HIS A 59 -28.80 -10.02 -18.41
CA HIS A 59 -27.62 -10.19 -17.56
C HIS A 59 -26.94 -11.54 -17.82
N PHE A 60 -25.60 -11.55 -17.93
CA PHE A 60 -24.82 -12.76 -18.10
C PHE A 60 -23.58 -12.87 -17.20
N CYS A 61 -23.04 -11.73 -16.75
CA CYS A 61 -21.90 -11.66 -15.83
C CYS A 61 -21.98 -10.41 -14.95
N GLY A 62 -21.30 -10.47 -13.81
CA GLY A 62 -21.01 -9.34 -12.97
C GLY A 62 -19.69 -8.63 -13.36
N GLY A 63 -19.37 -7.58 -12.64
CA GLY A 63 -18.12 -6.85 -12.74
C GLY A 63 -18.01 -5.81 -11.64
N SER A 64 -16.91 -5.11 -11.61
CA SER A 64 -16.66 -4.03 -10.65
C SER A 64 -16.08 -2.79 -11.31
N LEU A 65 -16.61 -1.62 -11.00
CA LEU A 65 -16.05 -0.34 -11.40
C LEU A 65 -14.74 -0.11 -10.64
N ILE A 66 -13.63 0.13 -11.34
CA ILE A 66 -12.31 0.33 -10.75
C ILE A 66 -11.75 1.74 -10.88
N ASN A 67 -12.31 2.52 -11.81
CA ASN A 67 -12.16 3.97 -11.95
C ASN A 67 -13.34 4.52 -12.77
N SER A 68 -13.34 5.80 -13.15
CA SER A 68 -14.49 6.38 -13.87
C SER A 68 -14.77 5.76 -15.25
N GLN A 69 -13.83 5.04 -15.85
CA GLN A 69 -13.96 4.54 -17.24
C GLN A 69 -13.61 3.05 -17.41
N TRP A 70 -13.26 2.34 -16.36
CA TRP A 70 -12.84 0.95 -16.46
C TRP A 70 -13.57 0.04 -15.48
N VAL A 71 -13.94 -1.13 -15.99
CA VAL A 71 -14.58 -2.21 -15.24
C VAL A 71 -13.68 -3.44 -15.27
N LEU A 72 -13.55 -4.09 -14.13
CA LEU A 72 -12.87 -5.37 -13.95
C LEU A 72 -13.90 -6.50 -13.90
N THR A 73 -13.63 -7.58 -14.62
CA THR A 73 -14.50 -8.77 -14.70
C THR A 73 -13.69 -10.02 -15.04
N ALA A 74 -14.35 -11.18 -15.26
CA ALA A 74 -13.71 -12.44 -15.62
C ALA A 74 -13.51 -12.58 -17.14
N ALA A 75 -12.42 -13.24 -17.55
CA ALA A 75 -12.13 -13.52 -18.95
C ALA A 75 -13.13 -14.53 -19.56
N HIS A 76 -13.57 -15.52 -18.78
CA HIS A 76 -14.50 -16.56 -19.26
C HIS A 76 -15.88 -16.01 -19.66
N CYS A 77 -16.24 -14.79 -19.22
CA CYS A 77 -17.45 -14.10 -19.66
C CYS A 77 -17.44 -13.77 -21.16
N PHE A 78 -16.26 -13.78 -21.80
CA PHE A 78 -16.09 -13.35 -23.19
C PHE A 78 -15.47 -14.45 -24.04
N LYS A 79 -16.19 -14.87 -25.09
CA LYS A 79 -15.65 -15.78 -26.10
C LYS A 79 -14.88 -15.05 -27.19
N THR A 80 -15.18 -13.78 -27.39
CA THR A 80 -14.57 -12.88 -28.37
C THR A 80 -14.41 -11.49 -27.77
N THR A 81 -13.67 -10.62 -28.43
CA THR A 81 -13.53 -9.21 -28.07
C THR A 81 -14.52 -8.30 -28.83
N ASP A 82 -15.59 -8.89 -29.40
CA ASP A 82 -16.67 -8.14 -30.02
C ASP A 82 -17.54 -7.47 -28.96
N GLN A 83 -17.70 -6.17 -29.05
CA GLN A 83 -18.48 -5.33 -28.12
C GLN A 83 -19.94 -5.16 -28.55
N SER A 84 -20.34 -5.72 -29.70
CA SER A 84 -21.67 -5.50 -30.29
C SER A 84 -22.78 -5.97 -29.33
N GLY A 85 -23.66 -5.05 -28.95
CA GLY A 85 -24.77 -5.30 -28.05
C GLY A 85 -24.42 -5.48 -26.57
N LEU A 86 -23.13 -5.30 -26.21
CA LEU A 86 -22.68 -5.34 -24.80
C LEU A 86 -22.99 -3.99 -24.13
N SER A 87 -23.65 -4.04 -22.98
CA SER A 87 -23.86 -2.91 -22.10
C SER A 87 -23.39 -3.17 -20.67
N VAL A 88 -22.85 -2.17 -20.04
CA VAL A 88 -22.39 -2.12 -18.65
C VAL A 88 -23.39 -1.30 -17.86
N ASN A 89 -24.04 -1.90 -16.89
CA ASN A 89 -25.08 -1.26 -16.09
C ASN A 89 -24.60 -1.09 -14.66
N LEU A 90 -24.52 0.17 -14.19
CA LEU A 90 -24.06 0.59 -12.88
C LEU A 90 -25.20 1.17 -12.06
N GLY A 91 -25.07 1.22 -10.73
CA GLY A 91 -26.06 1.84 -9.82
C GLY A 91 -27.41 1.12 -9.80
N ARG A 92 -27.45 -0.20 -10.10
CA ARG A 92 -28.66 -1.01 -10.09
C ARG A 92 -28.80 -1.78 -8.78
N GLN A 93 -30.05 -1.80 -8.27
CA GLN A 93 -30.46 -2.69 -7.19
C GLN A 93 -31.09 -3.97 -7.72
N THR A 94 -31.80 -3.89 -8.83
CA THR A 94 -32.57 -5.01 -9.39
C THR A 94 -32.25 -5.21 -10.87
N LEU A 95 -32.29 -6.46 -11.36
CA LEU A 95 -32.19 -6.70 -12.81
C LEU A 95 -33.46 -6.34 -13.55
N GLN A 96 -34.60 -6.39 -12.88
CA GLN A 96 -35.92 -6.09 -13.45
C GLN A 96 -36.59 -4.95 -12.67
N GLY A 97 -37.43 -4.17 -13.37
CA GLY A 97 -38.12 -3.04 -12.77
C GLY A 97 -37.33 -1.75 -12.75
N SER A 98 -37.76 -0.78 -11.92
CA SER A 98 -37.19 0.56 -11.89
C SER A 98 -35.89 0.62 -11.09
N ASN A 99 -34.88 1.27 -11.66
CA ASN A 99 -33.61 1.57 -11.02
C ASN A 99 -33.28 3.05 -11.27
N PRO A 100 -33.77 3.98 -10.43
CA PRO A 100 -33.67 5.42 -10.69
C PRO A 100 -32.22 5.96 -10.69
N ASN A 101 -31.31 5.23 -10.06
CA ASN A 101 -29.90 5.61 -9.95
C ASN A 101 -29.01 4.90 -10.98
N ALA A 102 -29.61 4.10 -11.86
CA ALA A 102 -28.85 3.30 -12.83
C ALA A 102 -28.34 4.13 -14.00
N VAL A 103 -27.10 3.82 -14.40
CA VAL A 103 -26.45 4.35 -15.61
C VAL A 103 -26.04 3.16 -16.47
N SER A 104 -26.40 3.22 -17.76
CA SER A 104 -25.97 2.24 -18.76
C SER A 104 -24.91 2.85 -19.66
N GLN A 105 -23.81 2.13 -19.89
CA GLN A 105 -22.69 2.53 -20.74
C GLN A 105 -22.43 1.45 -21.79
N THR A 106 -21.99 1.87 -22.98
CA THR A 106 -21.42 1.00 -23.99
C THR A 106 -19.94 0.75 -23.73
N VAL A 107 -19.40 -0.32 -24.31
CA VAL A 107 -18.00 -0.73 -24.16
C VAL A 107 -17.26 -0.46 -25.47
N THR A 108 -16.10 0.19 -25.40
CA THR A 108 -15.25 0.46 -26.57
C THR A 108 -14.07 -0.50 -26.69
N GLN A 109 -13.73 -1.20 -25.62
CA GLN A 109 -12.62 -2.14 -25.62
C GLN A 109 -12.83 -3.26 -24.59
N ILE A 110 -12.55 -4.50 -24.99
CA ILE A 110 -12.47 -5.68 -24.15
C ILE A 110 -11.05 -6.19 -24.17
N ILE A 111 -10.38 -6.26 -23.01
CA ILE A 111 -9.00 -6.72 -22.87
C ILE A 111 -8.99 -7.97 -22.00
N ILE A 112 -8.96 -9.12 -22.63
CA ILE A 112 -8.79 -10.42 -21.97
C ILE A 112 -7.31 -10.57 -21.61
N HIS A 113 -7.00 -11.10 -20.42
CA HIS A 113 -5.62 -11.36 -20.04
C HIS A 113 -4.94 -12.30 -21.05
N PRO A 114 -3.73 -11.97 -21.57
CA PRO A 114 -3.11 -12.72 -22.68
C PRO A 114 -2.81 -14.19 -22.34
N ASN A 115 -2.61 -14.49 -21.05
CA ASN A 115 -2.34 -15.85 -20.58
C ASN A 115 -3.59 -16.55 -20.02
N TYR A 116 -4.80 -16.06 -20.30
CA TYR A 116 -6.01 -16.73 -19.88
C TYR A 116 -6.09 -18.14 -20.48
N ASN A 117 -6.32 -19.13 -19.65
CA ASN A 117 -6.45 -20.52 -20.05
C ASN A 117 -7.86 -21.04 -19.73
N SER A 118 -8.69 -21.18 -20.77
CA SER A 118 -10.09 -21.61 -20.64
C SER A 118 -10.29 -23.06 -20.19
N LYS A 119 -9.22 -23.87 -20.10
CA LYS A 119 -9.30 -25.25 -19.59
C LYS A 119 -9.07 -25.33 -18.09
N THR A 120 -8.25 -24.43 -17.55
CA THR A 120 -7.87 -24.42 -16.13
C THR A 120 -8.43 -23.20 -15.40
N ASN A 121 -9.02 -22.25 -16.11
CA ASN A 121 -9.41 -20.92 -15.64
C ASN A 121 -8.25 -20.12 -14.99
N ASP A 122 -7.00 -20.48 -15.29
CA ASP A 122 -5.87 -19.68 -14.84
C ASP A 122 -5.84 -18.34 -15.59
N ASN A 123 -5.51 -17.27 -14.89
CA ASN A 123 -5.57 -15.89 -15.38
C ASN A 123 -6.96 -15.45 -15.88
N ASP A 124 -8.01 -15.84 -15.18
CA ASP A 124 -9.41 -15.53 -15.53
C ASP A 124 -9.78 -14.10 -15.14
N ILE A 125 -9.25 -13.13 -15.88
CA ILE A 125 -9.42 -11.71 -15.63
C ILE A 125 -9.50 -10.92 -16.94
N CYS A 126 -10.36 -9.89 -16.98
CA CYS A 126 -10.66 -9.08 -18.14
C CYS A 126 -10.95 -7.63 -17.74
N LEU A 127 -10.53 -6.68 -18.57
CA LEU A 127 -10.83 -5.26 -18.44
C LEU A 127 -11.77 -4.80 -19.54
N LEU A 128 -12.76 -3.98 -19.18
CA LEU A 128 -13.68 -3.34 -20.10
C LEU A 128 -13.48 -1.83 -20.01
N ARG A 129 -13.29 -1.18 -21.16
CA ARG A 129 -13.26 0.27 -21.26
C ARG A 129 -14.63 0.80 -21.65
N LEU A 130 -15.20 1.66 -20.82
CA LEU A 130 -16.46 2.35 -21.09
C LEU A 130 -16.26 3.42 -22.17
N GLU A 131 -17.29 3.69 -22.94
CA GLU A 131 -17.26 4.73 -23.97
C GLU A 131 -17.04 6.12 -23.38
N SER A 132 -17.71 6.42 -22.27
CA SER A 132 -17.57 7.68 -21.55
C SER A 132 -17.31 7.45 -20.06
N PRO A 133 -16.55 8.33 -19.40
CA PRO A 133 -16.40 8.28 -17.96
C PRO A 133 -17.74 8.45 -17.25
N VAL A 134 -17.98 7.67 -16.21
CA VAL A 134 -19.15 7.83 -15.34
C VAL A 134 -18.91 8.84 -14.23
N THR A 135 -19.95 9.58 -13.87
CA THR A 135 -19.93 10.47 -12.71
C THR A 135 -20.15 9.66 -11.44
N PHE A 136 -19.30 9.84 -10.44
CA PHE A 136 -19.44 9.16 -9.17
C PHE A 136 -20.60 9.76 -8.36
N THR A 137 -21.35 8.87 -7.73
CA THR A 137 -22.49 9.19 -6.86
C THR A 137 -22.45 8.25 -5.65
N SER A 138 -23.41 8.38 -4.73
CA SER A 138 -23.56 7.40 -3.62
C SER A 138 -23.88 5.98 -4.12
N TYR A 139 -24.35 5.83 -5.37
CA TYR A 139 -24.73 4.56 -5.98
C TYR A 139 -23.72 4.07 -7.03
N ILE A 140 -22.78 4.91 -7.45
CA ILE A 140 -21.75 4.59 -8.45
C ILE A 140 -20.43 5.14 -7.95
N SER A 141 -19.52 4.27 -7.54
CA SER A 141 -18.20 4.62 -7.03
C SER A 141 -17.24 3.45 -7.22
N PRO A 142 -15.93 3.68 -7.46
CA PRO A 142 -14.99 2.61 -7.70
C PRO A 142 -14.61 1.86 -6.42
N VAL A 143 -14.30 0.56 -6.55
CA VAL A 143 -13.67 -0.23 -5.50
C VAL A 143 -12.14 -0.03 -5.54
N CYS A 144 -11.45 -0.13 -4.39
CA CYS A 144 -10.00 -0.25 -4.39
C CYS A 144 -9.58 -1.66 -4.80
N LEU A 145 -8.47 -1.81 -5.49
CA LEU A 145 -7.91 -3.10 -5.87
C LEU A 145 -6.81 -3.54 -4.90
N ALA A 146 -6.72 -4.84 -4.64
CA ALA A 146 -5.65 -5.40 -3.83
C ALA A 146 -4.29 -5.21 -4.53
N ALA A 147 -3.37 -4.51 -3.89
CA ALA A 147 -2.00 -4.32 -4.36
C ALA A 147 -1.22 -5.65 -4.34
N SER A 148 -0.14 -5.74 -5.13
CA SER A 148 0.65 -6.97 -5.34
C SER A 148 1.25 -7.58 -4.06
N ASN A 149 1.42 -6.78 -3.01
CA ASN A 149 1.93 -7.19 -1.70
C ASN A 149 0.83 -7.52 -0.68
N SER A 150 -0.43 -7.64 -1.11
CA SER A 150 -1.56 -7.99 -0.24
C SER A 150 -1.47 -9.43 0.25
N THR A 151 -1.84 -9.65 1.51
CA THR A 151 -1.95 -10.98 2.13
C THR A 151 -3.38 -11.23 2.58
N PHE A 152 -3.95 -12.35 2.14
CA PHE A 152 -5.28 -12.81 2.54
C PHE A 152 -5.14 -14.21 3.14
N TYR A 153 -5.02 -14.29 4.48
CA TYR A 153 -4.91 -15.56 5.18
C TYR A 153 -6.27 -16.25 5.31
N SER A 154 -6.25 -17.54 5.54
CA SER A 154 -7.45 -18.32 5.84
C SER A 154 -8.22 -17.69 7.00
N GLY A 155 -9.54 -17.56 6.85
CA GLY A 155 -10.42 -16.95 7.83
C GLY A 155 -10.62 -15.42 7.70
N VAL A 156 -9.95 -14.75 6.75
CA VAL A 156 -10.24 -13.33 6.44
C VAL A 156 -11.66 -13.20 5.91
N ASN A 157 -12.48 -12.36 6.56
CA ASN A 157 -13.84 -12.09 6.12
C ASN A 157 -13.84 -11.32 4.79
N SER A 158 -14.57 -11.87 3.83
CA SER A 158 -14.76 -11.29 2.50
C SER A 158 -16.25 -11.30 2.16
N TRP A 159 -16.63 -10.44 1.23
CA TRP A 159 -18.00 -10.27 0.76
C TRP A 159 -18.05 -10.49 -0.74
N VAL A 160 -19.03 -11.28 -1.19
CA VAL A 160 -19.34 -11.49 -2.60
C VAL A 160 -20.73 -10.94 -2.87
N THR A 161 -20.86 -10.24 -4.00
CA THR A 161 -22.11 -9.60 -4.39
C THR A 161 -22.45 -9.92 -5.83
N GLY A 162 -23.75 -10.10 -6.13
CA GLY A 162 -24.17 -10.36 -7.49
C GLY A 162 -25.67 -10.68 -7.63
N TRP A 163 -26.05 -10.98 -8.87
CA TRP A 163 -27.42 -11.34 -9.23
C TRP A 163 -27.51 -12.82 -9.69
N GLY A 164 -26.56 -13.62 -9.28
CA GLY A 164 -26.54 -15.04 -9.61
C GLY A 164 -27.65 -15.84 -8.95
N ASN A 165 -27.69 -17.12 -9.28
CA ASN A 165 -28.64 -18.06 -8.71
C ASN A 165 -28.46 -18.17 -7.18
N THR A 166 -29.56 -18.42 -6.47
CA THR A 166 -29.56 -18.69 -5.02
C THR A 166 -29.23 -20.13 -4.65
N GLY A 167 -29.04 -20.97 -5.64
CA GLY A 167 -28.66 -22.38 -5.55
C GLY A 167 -28.54 -22.98 -6.95
N GLU A 168 -28.12 -24.24 -7.06
CA GLU A 168 -27.94 -24.89 -8.36
C GLU A 168 -29.25 -24.87 -9.17
N GLY A 169 -29.29 -24.10 -10.27
CA GLY A 169 -30.44 -23.95 -11.15
C GLY A 169 -31.61 -23.14 -10.56
N VAL A 170 -31.44 -22.48 -9.40
CA VAL A 170 -32.50 -21.70 -8.77
C VAL A 170 -32.21 -20.21 -8.99
N SER A 171 -32.90 -19.62 -9.98
CA SER A 171 -32.79 -18.19 -10.28
C SER A 171 -33.40 -17.30 -9.18
N LEU A 172 -32.87 -16.06 -9.06
CA LEU A 172 -33.48 -15.06 -8.19
C LEU A 172 -34.94 -14.79 -8.56
N PRO A 173 -35.82 -14.65 -7.56
CA PRO A 173 -37.23 -14.25 -7.81
C PRO A 173 -37.30 -12.79 -8.29
N PHE A 174 -38.37 -12.47 -9.00
CA PHE A 174 -38.67 -11.08 -9.38
C PHE A 174 -38.64 -10.15 -8.13
N PRO A 175 -38.04 -8.95 -8.17
CA PRO A 175 -37.43 -8.28 -9.33
C PRO A 175 -35.93 -8.59 -9.52
N GLN A 176 -35.41 -9.65 -8.95
CA GLN A 176 -33.99 -10.05 -8.97
C GLN A 176 -33.11 -9.01 -8.30
N ASN A 177 -33.28 -8.87 -6.99
CA ASN A 177 -32.49 -7.97 -6.16
C ASN A 177 -31.02 -8.39 -6.13
N LEU A 178 -30.12 -7.40 -6.06
CA LEU A 178 -28.71 -7.64 -5.75
C LEU A 178 -28.59 -8.37 -4.40
N MET A 179 -27.86 -9.45 -4.40
CA MET A 179 -27.58 -10.24 -3.19
C MET A 179 -26.19 -9.95 -2.67
N GLU A 180 -25.98 -10.16 -1.38
CA GLU A 180 -24.69 -10.07 -0.70
C GLU A 180 -24.48 -11.28 0.20
N VAL A 181 -23.25 -11.79 0.27
CA VAL A 181 -22.89 -12.89 1.15
C VAL A 181 -21.51 -12.70 1.74
N GLU A 182 -21.38 -12.93 3.04
CA GLU A 182 -20.10 -12.99 3.73
C GLU A 182 -19.54 -14.41 3.71
N VAL A 183 -18.30 -14.54 3.22
CA VAL A 183 -17.57 -15.80 3.13
C VAL A 183 -16.12 -15.60 3.59
N PRO A 184 -15.56 -16.50 4.42
CA PRO A 184 -14.16 -16.44 4.80
C PRO A 184 -13.26 -16.88 3.65
N VAL A 185 -12.09 -16.28 3.54
CA VAL A 185 -11.00 -16.76 2.68
C VAL A 185 -10.60 -18.17 3.11
N VAL A 186 -10.44 -19.06 2.14
CA VAL A 186 -9.84 -20.39 2.30
C VAL A 186 -8.44 -20.34 1.71
N GLY A 187 -7.44 -20.78 2.47
CA GLY A 187 -6.06 -20.76 2.02
C GLY A 187 -5.85 -21.68 0.79
N ASN A 188 -4.90 -21.32 -0.08
CA ASN A 188 -4.70 -22.04 -1.34
C ASN A 188 -4.27 -23.50 -1.13
N ARG A 189 -3.61 -23.83 -0.02
CA ARG A 189 -3.25 -25.22 0.29
C ARG A 189 -4.50 -26.05 0.62
N GLN A 190 -5.38 -25.52 1.49
CA GLN A 190 -6.66 -26.17 1.78
C GLN A 190 -7.52 -26.28 0.52
N CYS A 191 -7.62 -25.20 -0.25
CA CYS A 191 -8.38 -25.15 -1.49
C CYS A 191 -7.88 -26.17 -2.54
N ASN A 192 -6.56 -26.39 -2.63
CA ASN A 192 -5.99 -27.48 -3.45
C ASN A 192 -6.36 -28.87 -2.92
N CYS A 193 -6.42 -29.05 -1.61
CA CYS A 193 -6.88 -30.32 -1.04
C CYS A 193 -8.35 -30.60 -1.37
N ASP A 194 -9.18 -29.57 -1.39
CA ASP A 194 -10.61 -29.66 -1.60
C ASP A 194 -10.96 -29.84 -3.09
N ASN A 195 -10.27 -29.13 -3.98
CA ASN A 195 -10.54 -29.12 -5.43
C ASN A 195 -9.60 -30.04 -6.26
N GLY A 196 -8.70 -30.76 -5.60
CA GLY A 196 -7.65 -31.56 -6.23
C GLY A 196 -6.32 -30.81 -6.35
N VAL A 197 -5.28 -31.46 -5.87
CA VAL A 197 -3.91 -30.89 -5.84
C VAL A 197 -3.43 -30.56 -7.24
N GLY A 198 -2.99 -29.31 -7.42
CA GLY A 198 -2.53 -28.76 -8.70
C GLY A 198 -3.60 -28.00 -9.48
N THR A 199 -4.85 -27.98 -9.01
CA THR A 199 -5.93 -27.20 -9.61
C THR A 199 -5.83 -25.70 -9.30
N ILE A 200 -5.48 -25.36 -8.06
CA ILE A 200 -5.43 -23.98 -7.59
C ILE A 200 -4.01 -23.45 -7.72
N THR A 201 -3.86 -22.39 -8.54
CA THR A 201 -2.59 -21.69 -8.77
C THR A 201 -2.43 -20.47 -7.84
N ASP A 202 -1.25 -19.85 -7.85
CA ASP A 202 -1.02 -18.59 -7.10
C ASP A 202 -1.82 -17.40 -7.67
N ASN A 203 -2.30 -17.51 -8.91
CA ASN A 203 -3.18 -16.53 -9.56
C ASN A 203 -4.62 -16.61 -9.07
N MET A 204 -4.93 -17.57 -8.19
CA MET A 204 -6.26 -17.83 -7.65
C MET A 204 -6.31 -17.57 -6.14
N ILE A 205 -7.48 -17.25 -5.63
CA ILE A 205 -7.82 -17.14 -4.22
C ILE A 205 -9.16 -17.82 -4.00
N CYS A 206 -9.32 -18.53 -2.89
CA CYS A 206 -10.53 -19.25 -2.57
C CYS A 206 -11.26 -18.62 -1.39
N ALA A 207 -12.59 -18.72 -1.39
CA ALA A 207 -13.41 -18.34 -0.24
C ALA A 207 -14.68 -19.18 -0.20
N GLY A 208 -15.19 -19.44 1.00
CA GLY A 208 -16.36 -20.25 1.24
C GLY A 208 -16.40 -20.84 2.64
N LEU A 209 -17.52 -21.45 2.99
CA LEU A 209 -17.69 -22.18 4.24
C LEU A 209 -17.47 -23.68 4.00
N SER A 210 -16.68 -24.32 4.87
CA SER A 210 -16.50 -25.79 4.82
C SER A 210 -17.81 -26.56 4.98
N ALA A 211 -18.78 -25.99 5.71
CA ALA A 211 -20.13 -26.56 5.85
C ALA A 211 -20.99 -26.35 4.59
N GLY A 212 -20.53 -25.56 3.61
CA GLY A 212 -21.34 -25.13 2.48
C GLY A 212 -22.45 -24.14 2.84
N GLY A 213 -23.44 -23.97 1.96
CA GLY A 213 -24.62 -23.15 2.20
C GLY A 213 -24.45 -21.65 1.87
N LYS A 214 -23.23 -21.17 1.65
CA LYS A 214 -22.92 -19.78 1.26
C LYS A 214 -21.76 -19.76 0.27
N ASP A 215 -21.99 -19.25 -0.93
CA ASP A 215 -20.99 -19.11 -1.99
C ASP A 215 -21.52 -18.17 -3.09
N SER A 216 -20.67 -17.89 -4.10
CA SER A 216 -21.10 -17.38 -5.41
C SER A 216 -21.71 -18.50 -6.25
N CYS A 217 -22.60 -18.14 -7.18
CA CYS A 217 -23.28 -19.10 -8.04
C CYS A 217 -23.33 -18.61 -9.50
N GLN A 218 -23.97 -19.40 -10.40
CA GLN A 218 -24.13 -19.02 -11.80
C GLN A 218 -24.80 -17.65 -11.94
N GLY A 219 -24.18 -16.74 -12.67
CA GLY A 219 -24.60 -15.35 -12.83
C GLY A 219 -23.79 -14.34 -11.98
N ASP A 220 -23.03 -14.79 -10.96
CA ASP A 220 -22.10 -13.95 -10.21
C ASP A 220 -20.71 -13.84 -10.87
N SER A 221 -20.45 -14.67 -11.88
CA SER A 221 -19.21 -14.69 -12.68
C SER A 221 -18.72 -13.30 -13.02
N GLY A 222 -17.45 -13.02 -12.78
CA GLY A 222 -16.85 -11.69 -13.01
C GLY A 222 -17.12 -10.65 -11.92
N GLY A 223 -18.04 -10.93 -11.00
CA GLY A 223 -18.35 -10.06 -9.87
C GLY A 223 -17.19 -9.96 -8.85
N PRO A 224 -17.25 -8.98 -7.95
CA PRO A 224 -16.19 -8.74 -6.98
C PRO A 224 -16.30 -9.61 -5.73
N MET A 225 -15.16 -10.10 -5.23
CA MET A 225 -14.95 -10.50 -3.84
C MET A 225 -14.14 -9.42 -3.15
N VAL A 226 -14.69 -8.82 -2.09
CA VAL A 226 -14.09 -7.68 -1.41
C VAL A 226 -13.90 -7.93 0.08
N SER A 227 -12.85 -7.37 0.66
CA SER A 227 -12.59 -7.35 2.11
C SER A 227 -12.40 -5.93 2.60
N LYS A 228 -12.79 -5.64 3.85
CA LYS A 228 -12.71 -4.30 4.42
C LYS A 228 -11.48 -4.14 5.30
N GLN A 229 -10.68 -3.11 5.06
CA GLN A 229 -9.56 -2.74 5.92
C GLN A 229 -9.45 -1.22 6.01
N SER A 230 -9.22 -0.70 7.23
CA SER A 230 -9.06 0.75 7.49
C SER A 230 -10.19 1.62 6.91
N GLY A 231 -11.43 1.12 6.99
CA GLY A 231 -12.61 1.84 6.49
C GLY A 231 -12.84 1.75 4.97
N ARG A 232 -11.94 1.14 4.20
CA ARG A 232 -12.02 0.99 2.75
C ARG A 232 -12.31 -0.45 2.34
N TRP A 233 -13.06 -0.62 1.27
CA TRP A 233 -13.31 -1.90 0.63
C TRP A 233 -12.27 -2.15 -0.46
N ILE A 234 -11.64 -3.33 -0.42
CA ILE A 234 -10.53 -3.74 -1.28
C ILE A 234 -10.92 -5.03 -1.98
N GLN A 235 -10.92 -5.03 -3.29
CA GLN A 235 -11.22 -6.21 -4.09
C GLN A 235 -10.05 -7.18 -4.08
N ALA A 236 -10.27 -8.35 -3.48
CA ALA A 236 -9.32 -9.43 -3.37
C ALA A 236 -9.41 -10.41 -4.54
N GLY A 237 -10.63 -10.60 -5.06
CA GLY A 237 -10.91 -11.59 -6.09
C GLY A 237 -11.95 -11.15 -7.13
N VAL A 238 -11.95 -11.86 -8.26
CA VAL A 238 -12.99 -11.80 -9.30
C VAL A 238 -13.61 -13.19 -9.40
N VAL A 239 -14.92 -13.32 -9.27
CA VAL A 239 -15.63 -14.62 -9.33
C VAL A 239 -15.28 -15.35 -10.61
N SER A 240 -14.73 -16.57 -10.49
CA SER A 240 -14.23 -17.37 -11.62
C SER A 240 -14.96 -18.70 -11.77
N PHE A 241 -14.77 -19.67 -10.88
CA PHE A 241 -15.39 -20.97 -10.97
C PHE A 241 -15.59 -21.62 -9.60
N GLY A 242 -16.36 -22.72 -9.57
CA GLY A 242 -16.55 -23.57 -8.40
C GLY A 242 -17.20 -24.89 -8.78
N GLU A 243 -17.12 -25.89 -7.91
CA GLU A 243 -17.78 -27.19 -8.06
C GLU A 243 -19.22 -27.10 -7.54
N GLY A 244 -20.17 -26.73 -8.40
CA GLY A 244 -21.55 -26.43 -8.02
C GLY A 244 -21.72 -25.07 -7.38
N CYS A 245 -22.67 -24.92 -6.45
CA CYS A 245 -22.89 -23.69 -5.68
C CYS A 245 -23.01 -24.05 -4.21
N ALA A 246 -22.14 -23.47 -3.38
CA ALA A 246 -22.17 -23.62 -1.93
C ALA A 246 -22.12 -25.08 -1.43
N ARG A 247 -21.46 -25.98 -2.14
CA ARG A 247 -21.28 -27.37 -1.71
C ARG A 247 -20.29 -27.45 -0.53
N PRO A 248 -20.56 -28.32 0.46
CA PRO A 248 -19.62 -28.55 1.53
C PRO A 248 -18.24 -29.00 1.01
N ASN A 249 -17.17 -28.41 1.57
CA ASN A 249 -15.77 -28.67 1.22
C ASN A 249 -15.37 -28.33 -0.23
N PHE A 250 -16.15 -27.52 -0.93
CA PHE A 250 -15.80 -26.98 -2.24
C PHE A 250 -15.95 -25.45 -2.20
N PRO A 251 -14.92 -24.72 -1.76
CA PRO A 251 -14.94 -23.26 -1.75
C PRO A 251 -14.94 -22.72 -3.17
N GLY A 252 -15.60 -21.57 -3.37
CA GLY A 252 -15.54 -20.83 -4.62
C GLY A 252 -14.12 -20.37 -4.94
N VAL A 253 -13.77 -20.33 -6.22
CA VAL A 253 -12.46 -19.93 -6.72
C VAL A 253 -12.59 -18.63 -7.50
N TYR A 254 -11.67 -17.71 -7.21
CA TYR A 254 -11.64 -16.34 -7.72
C TYR A 254 -10.27 -16.05 -8.35
N ALA A 255 -10.21 -15.25 -9.41
CA ALA A 255 -8.94 -14.70 -9.88
C ALA A 255 -8.39 -13.72 -8.82
N ARG A 256 -7.17 -13.94 -8.35
CA ARG A 256 -6.52 -13.18 -7.27
C ARG A 256 -6.04 -11.82 -7.77
N VAL A 257 -6.79 -10.75 -7.49
CA VAL A 257 -6.55 -9.39 -8.02
C VAL A 257 -5.12 -8.90 -7.79
N SER A 258 -4.52 -9.21 -6.64
CA SER A 258 -3.17 -8.77 -6.30
C SER A 258 -2.07 -9.27 -7.26
N GLN A 259 -2.30 -10.34 -8.01
CA GLN A 259 -1.36 -10.83 -9.02
C GLN A 259 -1.36 -10.00 -10.30
N TYR A 260 -2.39 -9.20 -10.53
CA TYR A 260 -2.60 -8.50 -11.80
C TYR A 260 -2.35 -6.99 -11.74
N GLN A 261 -1.85 -6.44 -10.63
CA GLN A 261 -1.59 -5.00 -10.50
C GLN A 261 -0.72 -4.46 -11.65
N THR A 262 0.38 -5.14 -11.98
CA THR A 262 1.28 -4.73 -13.07
C THR A 262 0.59 -4.77 -14.42
N TRP A 263 -0.18 -5.83 -14.70
CA TRP A 263 -0.92 -5.96 -15.95
C TRP A 263 -2.01 -4.87 -16.05
N ILE A 264 -2.83 -4.68 -15.02
CA ILE A 264 -3.87 -3.64 -15.02
C ILE A 264 -3.26 -2.26 -15.27
N ASN A 265 -2.17 -1.93 -14.56
CA ASN A 265 -1.48 -0.65 -14.73
C ASN A 265 -0.88 -0.48 -16.12
N SER A 266 -0.48 -1.55 -16.80
CA SER A 266 0.03 -1.48 -18.18
C SER A 266 -1.06 -1.22 -19.21
N GLN A 267 -2.31 -1.64 -18.92
CA GLN A 267 -3.46 -1.43 -19.82
C GLN A 267 -4.11 -0.04 -19.62
N ILE A 268 -4.06 0.49 -18.41
CA ILE A 268 -4.68 1.77 -18.06
C ILE A 268 -3.58 2.81 -17.90
N SER A 269 -3.35 3.64 -18.94
CA SER A 269 -2.25 4.61 -18.97
C SER A 269 -2.56 5.91 -18.23
N SER A 270 -3.83 6.24 -18.02
CA SER A 270 -4.28 7.46 -17.34
C SER A 270 -5.43 7.12 -16.38
N ASN A 271 -5.60 7.91 -15.32
CA ASN A 271 -6.60 7.68 -14.28
C ASN A 271 -6.50 6.25 -13.71
N GLN A 272 -5.32 5.90 -13.26
CA GLN A 272 -4.98 4.57 -12.71
C GLN A 272 -5.94 4.18 -11.58
N PRO A 273 -6.38 2.90 -11.48
CA PRO A 273 -7.17 2.42 -10.35
C PRO A 273 -6.44 2.59 -9.02
N GLY A 274 -7.19 2.76 -7.95
CA GLY A 274 -6.64 2.83 -6.60
C GLY A 274 -6.21 1.44 -6.10
N PHE A 275 -4.91 1.18 -5.98
CA PHE A 275 -4.38 -0.04 -5.38
C PHE A 275 -4.06 0.16 -3.91
N MET A 276 -4.62 -0.70 -3.05
CA MET A 276 -4.36 -0.70 -1.61
C MET A 276 -3.84 -2.07 -1.15
N THR A 277 -2.84 -2.06 -0.27
CA THR A 277 -2.37 -3.29 0.36
C THR A 277 -3.36 -3.73 1.42
N PHE A 278 -3.89 -4.94 1.27
CA PHE A 278 -4.60 -5.64 2.34
C PHE A 278 -3.61 -6.50 3.13
N THR A 279 -3.59 -6.34 4.45
CA THR A 279 -2.68 -7.09 5.32
C THR A 279 -3.48 -7.90 6.32
N SER A 280 -3.41 -9.23 6.19
CA SER A 280 -3.99 -10.14 7.17
C SER A 280 -3.26 -10.05 8.51
N THR A 281 -4.00 -10.15 9.61
CA THR A 281 -3.46 -10.23 10.96
C THR A 281 -3.34 -11.68 11.41
N GLY A 282 -2.43 -11.97 12.35
CA GLY A 282 -2.24 -13.30 12.91
C GLY A 282 -1.32 -14.20 12.07
N THR A 283 -1.41 -15.50 12.30
CA THR A 283 -0.61 -16.54 11.62
C THR A 283 -1.36 -17.12 10.43
N ASN A 284 -0.64 -17.41 9.36
CA ASN A 284 -1.22 -18.10 8.21
C ASN A 284 -1.40 -19.60 8.53
N SER A 285 -2.58 -19.98 8.99
CA SER A 285 -2.91 -21.37 9.35
C SER A 285 -2.86 -22.32 8.14
N ASP A 286 -2.98 -21.81 6.90
CA ASP A 286 -2.92 -22.60 5.68
C ASP A 286 -1.55 -23.27 5.48
N LEU A 287 -0.47 -22.71 6.04
CA LEU A 287 0.88 -23.31 6.00
C LEU A 287 0.97 -24.66 6.72
N SER A 288 0.06 -24.96 7.65
CA SER A 288 0.01 -26.25 8.35
C SER A 288 -0.83 -27.30 7.63
N VAL A 289 -1.55 -26.92 6.58
CA VAL A 289 -2.43 -27.82 5.83
C VAL A 289 -1.62 -28.83 5.02
N THR A 290 -2.00 -30.11 5.12
CA THR A 290 -1.39 -31.23 4.40
C THR A 290 -2.46 -32.17 3.89
N CYS A 291 -2.31 -32.63 2.65
CA CYS A 291 -3.12 -33.71 2.07
C CYS A 291 -2.27 -34.49 1.05
N LYS A 292 -2.78 -35.65 0.59
CA LYS A 292 -2.04 -36.53 -0.32
C LYS A 292 -1.73 -35.82 -1.64
N GLY A 293 -0.44 -35.74 -1.97
CA GLY A 293 0.03 -35.09 -3.20
C GLY A 293 0.32 -33.60 -3.07
N LEU A 294 -0.11 -32.93 -1.98
CA LEU A 294 0.20 -31.53 -1.76
C LEU A 294 1.70 -31.35 -1.49
N PRO A 295 2.42 -30.46 -2.21
CA PRO A 295 3.82 -30.19 -1.97
C PRO A 295 4.04 -29.73 -0.52
N PRO A 296 5.16 -30.14 0.13
CA PRO A 296 5.52 -29.61 1.43
C PRO A 296 5.69 -28.08 1.34
N VAL A 297 5.40 -27.38 2.43
CA VAL A 297 5.76 -25.96 2.53
C VAL A 297 7.28 -25.87 2.35
N PRO A 298 7.79 -24.98 1.48
CA PRO A 298 9.24 -24.83 1.33
C PRO A 298 9.86 -24.51 2.68
N THR A 299 10.48 -25.51 3.29
CA THR A 299 11.30 -25.30 4.48
C THR A 299 12.60 -24.71 3.95
N THR A 300 12.93 -23.49 4.33
CA THR A 300 14.24 -22.90 4.03
C THR A 300 15.31 -23.61 4.85
N THR A 301 15.70 -24.80 4.40
CA THR A 301 16.93 -25.45 4.85
C THR A 301 18.04 -24.97 3.92
N PRO A 302 19.19 -24.52 4.40
CA PRO A 302 20.26 -24.05 3.53
C PRO A 302 20.83 -25.24 2.75
N THR A 303 20.46 -25.33 1.49
CA THR A 303 21.07 -26.30 0.57
C THR A 303 22.29 -25.66 -0.08
N THR A 304 23.43 -26.27 0.12
CA THR A 304 24.70 -26.00 -0.58
C THR A 304 24.47 -26.22 -2.07
N THR A 305 24.43 -25.17 -2.86
CA THR A 305 24.27 -25.27 -4.31
C THR A 305 25.59 -25.01 -5.01
N THR A 306 26.03 -26.01 -5.75
CA THR A 306 27.12 -26.01 -6.72
C THR A 306 26.84 -24.98 -7.83
N THR A 307 27.81 -24.14 -8.09
CA THR A 307 27.80 -23.06 -9.07
C THR A 307 27.65 -23.58 -10.50
N THR A 308 26.59 -23.19 -11.18
CA THR A 308 26.53 -23.24 -12.65
C THR A 308 26.29 -21.82 -13.18
N THR A 309 27.26 -21.34 -13.93
CA THR A 309 27.29 -20.01 -14.55
C THR A 309 26.25 -19.92 -15.66
N THR A 310 25.26 -19.02 -15.53
CA THR A 310 24.42 -18.59 -16.65
C THR A 310 24.34 -17.08 -16.73
N THR A 311 24.46 -16.58 -17.94
CA THR A 311 24.50 -15.19 -18.41
C THR A 311 23.31 -14.34 -17.95
N PRO A 312 23.49 -13.03 -17.64
CA PRO A 312 22.45 -12.20 -17.05
C PRO A 312 21.38 -11.80 -18.07
N THR A 313 20.16 -12.21 -17.81
CA THR A 313 18.96 -11.65 -18.46
C THR A 313 18.53 -10.39 -17.68
N THR A 314 18.49 -9.26 -18.36
CA THR A 314 18.08 -7.96 -17.82
C THR A 314 16.60 -7.97 -17.45
N THR A 315 16.29 -8.15 -16.18
CA THR A 315 14.95 -7.93 -15.63
C THR A 315 14.85 -6.50 -15.12
N THR A 316 13.98 -5.71 -15.74
CA THR A 316 13.60 -4.36 -15.25
C THR A 316 12.94 -4.47 -13.89
N SER A 317 13.68 -4.13 -12.83
CA SER A 317 13.19 -4.12 -11.45
C SER A 317 12.25 -2.93 -11.22
N LYS A 318 11.13 -3.19 -10.50
CA LYS A 318 10.19 -2.16 -10.00
C LYS A 318 10.98 -1.10 -9.21
N PRO A 319 10.71 0.21 -9.38
CA PRO A 319 11.39 1.24 -8.61
C PRO A 319 11.15 1.04 -7.11
N VAL A 320 12.23 0.96 -6.35
CA VAL A 320 12.20 0.86 -4.89
C VAL A 320 12.24 2.27 -4.32
N PHE A 321 11.28 2.59 -3.47
CA PHE A 321 11.20 3.86 -2.76
C PHE A 321 11.71 3.69 -1.33
N CYS A 322 12.34 4.75 -0.81
CA CYS A 322 12.82 4.80 0.57
C CYS A 322 11.82 5.48 1.52
N GLY A 323 12.07 5.36 2.82
CA GLY A 323 11.39 6.11 3.88
C GLY A 323 9.95 5.67 4.16
N GLN A 324 9.55 4.47 3.70
CA GLN A 324 8.24 3.91 3.95
C GLN A 324 8.27 3.05 5.22
N ALA A 325 7.37 3.34 6.17
CA ALA A 325 7.20 2.56 7.39
C ALA A 325 5.72 2.15 7.54
N PRO A 326 5.25 1.13 6.82
CA PRO A 326 3.83 0.76 6.74
C PRO A 326 3.21 0.41 8.10
N LYS A 327 4.01 -0.11 9.03
CA LYS A 327 3.58 -0.47 10.39
C LYS A 327 3.71 0.67 11.40
N ASN A 328 4.30 1.81 11.01
CA ASN A 328 4.39 2.98 11.86
C ASN A 328 3.13 3.84 11.72
N SER A 329 2.15 3.62 12.57
CA SER A 329 0.82 4.26 12.51
C SER A 329 0.82 5.77 12.84
N GLY A 330 1.97 6.36 13.15
CA GLY A 330 2.07 7.78 13.52
C GLY A 330 1.50 8.13 14.90
N ILE A 331 0.86 7.19 15.58
CA ILE A 331 0.39 7.35 16.97
C ILE A 331 1.50 6.82 17.88
N LEU A 332 2.56 7.59 17.98
CA LEU A 332 3.69 7.30 18.86
C LEU A 332 3.41 7.94 20.22
N GLY A 333 2.48 7.37 20.95
CA GLY A 333 2.13 7.79 22.31
C GLY A 333 2.83 6.94 23.36
N GLY A 334 3.71 7.53 24.15
CA GLY A 334 3.93 7.19 25.56
C GLY A 334 4.69 5.92 25.93
N THR A 335 5.04 5.01 25.02
CA THR A 335 5.87 3.83 25.36
C THR A 335 7.26 3.98 24.80
N SER A 336 8.28 3.70 25.62
CA SER A 336 9.68 3.64 25.16
C SER A 336 9.99 2.41 24.31
N MET A 337 9.09 1.43 24.25
CA MET A 337 9.26 0.18 23.49
C MET A 337 8.67 0.32 22.08
N ALA A 338 9.44 -0.06 21.06
CA ALA A 338 8.97 -0.15 19.69
C ALA A 338 8.05 -1.37 19.51
N THR A 339 7.26 -1.36 18.44
CA THR A 339 6.49 -2.52 17.97
C THR A 339 7.11 -3.09 16.70
N ALA A 340 6.81 -4.35 16.39
CA ALA A 340 7.38 -4.99 15.20
C ALA A 340 7.03 -4.21 13.91
N GLY A 341 8.04 -3.87 13.14
CA GLY A 341 7.90 -3.13 11.88
C GLY A 341 7.71 -1.62 12.03
N SER A 342 7.69 -1.03 13.26
CA SER A 342 7.65 0.43 13.44
C SER A 342 8.81 1.13 12.76
N TRP A 343 9.99 0.51 12.78
CA TRP A 343 11.22 1.03 12.21
C TRP A 343 11.85 -0.01 11.27
N PRO A 344 11.29 -0.20 10.05
CA PRO A 344 11.62 -1.34 9.18
C PRO A 344 13.02 -1.31 8.58
N TRP A 345 13.75 -0.24 8.74
CA TRP A 345 15.15 -0.09 8.31
C TRP A 345 16.17 -0.43 9.40
N MET A 346 15.70 -0.68 10.64
CA MET A 346 16.62 -0.97 11.74
C MET A 346 17.36 -2.28 11.53
N ALA A 347 18.68 -2.22 11.70
CA ALA A 347 19.60 -3.33 11.58
C ALA A 347 20.31 -3.58 12.90
N SER A 348 20.36 -4.84 13.35
CA SER A 348 21.24 -5.28 14.45
C SER A 348 22.54 -5.80 13.84
N LEU A 349 23.64 -5.12 14.09
CA LEU A 349 24.98 -5.55 13.69
C LEU A 349 25.54 -6.48 14.74
N GLN A 350 25.87 -7.70 14.32
CA GLN A 350 26.32 -8.75 15.23
C GLN A 350 27.71 -9.22 14.89
N LYS A 351 28.49 -9.48 15.95
CA LYS A 351 29.78 -10.16 15.88
C LYS A 351 29.71 -11.40 16.78
N ASN A 352 30.03 -12.56 16.22
CA ASN A 352 29.90 -13.86 16.93
C ASN A 352 28.49 -14.10 17.53
N GLY A 353 27.44 -13.69 16.80
CA GLY A 353 26.05 -13.85 17.23
C GLY A 353 25.56 -12.87 18.29
N SER A 354 26.41 -11.97 18.79
CA SER A 354 26.05 -10.97 19.79
C SER A 354 25.86 -9.59 19.15
N HIS A 355 24.83 -8.86 19.55
CA HIS A 355 24.59 -7.47 19.11
C HIS A 355 25.70 -6.56 19.62
N VAL A 356 26.28 -5.76 18.73
CA VAL A 356 27.37 -4.81 19.03
C VAL A 356 26.90 -3.37 18.80
N CYS A 357 26.26 -3.12 17.68
CA CYS A 357 25.80 -1.79 17.25
C CYS A 357 24.49 -1.86 16.48
N GLY A 358 23.79 -0.73 16.45
CA GLY A 358 22.71 -0.48 15.52
C GLY A 358 23.22 -0.16 14.12
N GLY A 359 22.32 -0.22 13.16
CA GLY A 359 22.55 0.19 11.77
C GLY A 359 21.24 0.46 11.07
N THR A 360 21.31 0.93 9.83
CA THR A 360 20.15 1.35 9.06
C THR A 360 20.27 0.87 7.63
N LEU A 361 19.27 0.15 7.12
CA LEU A 361 19.18 -0.23 5.69
C LEU A 361 18.93 1.04 4.86
N VAL A 362 19.89 1.41 4.00
CA VAL A 362 19.87 2.66 3.22
C VAL A 362 19.82 2.42 1.71
N ALA A 363 20.15 1.21 1.28
CA ALA A 363 20.04 0.73 -0.09
C ALA A 363 19.61 -0.73 -0.07
N LEU A 364 19.35 -1.32 -1.24
CA LEU A 364 18.87 -2.71 -1.32
C LEU A 364 19.85 -3.73 -0.71
N ASP A 365 21.13 -3.42 -0.67
CA ASP A 365 22.20 -4.31 -0.21
C ASP A 365 23.19 -3.62 0.74
N SER A 366 22.82 -2.48 1.31
CA SER A 366 23.77 -1.68 2.09
C SER A 366 23.16 -1.16 3.39
N VAL A 367 23.90 -1.33 4.47
CA VAL A 367 23.58 -0.84 5.82
C VAL A 367 24.57 0.23 6.23
N LEU A 368 24.06 1.35 6.71
CA LEU A 368 24.82 2.47 7.29
C LEU A 368 24.92 2.29 8.80
N SER A 369 26.10 2.55 9.37
CA SER A 369 26.34 2.52 10.81
C SER A 369 27.44 3.50 11.22
N ASN A 370 27.82 3.52 12.49
CA ASN A 370 28.94 4.28 13.02
C ASN A 370 30.27 3.54 12.80
N ALA A 371 31.30 4.25 12.35
CA ALA A 371 32.63 3.67 12.16
C ALA A 371 33.29 3.20 13.48
N ASP A 372 32.93 3.82 14.61
CA ASP A 372 33.48 3.44 15.93
C ASP A 372 33.04 2.02 16.38
N CYS A 373 32.07 1.42 15.71
CA CYS A 373 31.67 0.02 15.91
C CYS A 373 32.73 -0.96 15.41
N PHE A 374 33.67 -0.51 14.58
CA PHE A 374 34.61 -1.36 13.87
C PHE A 374 36.06 -0.96 14.20
N SER A 375 36.96 -1.94 14.12
CA SER A 375 38.40 -1.66 14.13
C SER A 375 38.82 -0.87 12.89
N SER A 376 40.03 -0.29 12.89
CA SER A 376 40.57 0.42 11.73
C SER A 376 40.71 -0.45 10.45
N SER A 377 40.72 -1.77 10.63
CA SER A 377 40.77 -2.75 9.54
C SER A 377 39.78 -3.87 9.84
N PRO A 378 38.46 -3.63 9.61
CA PRO A 378 37.43 -4.61 9.96
C PRO A 378 37.47 -5.81 9.01
N VAL A 379 37.32 -7.01 9.58
CA VAL A 379 37.14 -8.25 8.81
C VAL A 379 35.65 -8.48 8.59
N ALA A 380 35.18 -8.29 7.36
CA ALA A 380 33.77 -8.35 7.02
C ALA A 380 33.10 -9.69 7.37
N SER A 381 33.80 -10.82 7.21
CA SER A 381 33.29 -12.16 7.49
C SER A 381 32.98 -12.44 8.97
N GLU A 382 33.46 -11.58 9.89
CA GLU A 382 33.13 -11.70 11.33
C GLU A 382 31.78 -11.06 11.67
N TRP A 383 31.14 -10.39 10.71
CA TRP A 383 29.94 -9.62 10.93
C TRP A 383 28.72 -10.19 10.21
N THR A 384 27.61 -10.14 10.89
CA THR A 384 26.29 -10.41 10.32
C THR A 384 25.37 -9.24 10.60
N VAL A 385 24.42 -9.01 9.71
CA VAL A 385 23.37 -8.00 9.82
C VAL A 385 22.03 -8.70 9.96
N VAL A 386 21.27 -8.37 11.00
CA VAL A 386 19.93 -8.88 11.20
C VAL A 386 18.92 -7.75 11.01
N LEU A 387 18.06 -7.88 10.01
CA LEU A 387 16.97 -6.95 9.67
C LEU A 387 15.62 -7.53 10.12
N GLY A 388 14.60 -6.68 10.30
CA GLY A 388 13.26 -7.10 10.71
C GLY A 388 13.16 -7.60 12.15
N ARG A 389 14.21 -7.41 12.97
CA ARG A 389 14.27 -7.84 14.37
C ARG A 389 13.64 -6.80 15.31
N LEU A 390 12.86 -7.27 16.29
CA LEU A 390 12.31 -6.45 17.37
C LEU A 390 13.05 -6.68 18.69
N LYS A 391 13.35 -7.94 19.02
CA LYS A 391 13.93 -8.37 20.28
C LYS A 391 15.33 -8.95 20.05
N LEU A 392 16.29 -8.61 20.92
CA LEU A 392 17.60 -9.28 20.85
C LEU A 392 17.52 -10.71 21.35
N ASN A 393 16.66 -10.98 22.34
CA ASN A 393 16.41 -12.30 22.91
C ASN A 393 15.00 -12.77 22.57
N GLY A 394 14.84 -14.04 22.21
CA GLY A 394 13.54 -14.64 21.89
C GLY A 394 13.22 -14.66 20.39
N SER A 395 11.98 -14.99 20.06
CA SER A 395 11.52 -15.18 18.68
C SER A 395 11.24 -13.87 17.95
N ASN A 396 11.72 -13.79 16.73
CA ASN A 396 11.47 -12.68 15.79
C ASN A 396 11.03 -13.26 14.44
N PRO A 397 9.73 -13.39 14.18
CA PRO A 397 9.21 -14.10 13.00
C PRO A 397 9.50 -13.41 11.67
N PHE A 398 9.94 -12.15 11.68
CA PHE A 398 10.17 -11.34 10.48
C PHE A 398 11.64 -11.04 10.22
N GLU A 399 12.55 -11.63 11.01
CA GLU A 399 13.98 -11.34 10.87
C GLU A 399 14.62 -12.06 9.69
N VAL A 400 15.58 -11.39 9.08
CA VAL A 400 16.46 -11.93 8.05
C VAL A 400 17.90 -11.64 8.45
N THR A 401 18.73 -12.68 8.51
CA THR A 401 20.16 -12.58 8.79
C THR A 401 20.96 -12.66 7.50
N LEU A 402 21.84 -11.70 7.27
CA LEU A 402 22.69 -11.60 6.09
C LEU A 402 24.15 -11.43 6.50
N ASN A 403 25.05 -12.09 5.78
CA ASN A 403 26.49 -11.92 5.96
C ASN A 403 26.95 -10.58 5.37
N VAL A 404 28.04 -10.04 5.91
CA VAL A 404 28.69 -8.84 5.40
C VAL A 404 29.82 -9.25 4.48
N THR A 405 29.86 -8.67 3.27
CA THR A 405 30.90 -8.94 2.26
C THR A 405 32.00 -7.89 2.24
N ASN A 406 31.66 -6.64 2.62
CA ASN A 406 32.60 -5.53 2.68
C ASN A 406 32.17 -4.51 3.75
N ILE A 407 33.13 -3.87 4.39
CA ILE A 407 32.93 -2.74 5.31
C ILE A 407 33.81 -1.60 4.83
N THR A 408 33.21 -0.47 4.50
CA THR A 408 33.90 0.75 4.06
C THR A 408 33.72 1.83 5.11
N LEU A 409 34.83 2.32 5.67
CA LEU A 409 34.83 3.40 6.67
C LEU A 409 35.04 4.74 5.97
N SER A 410 34.33 5.78 6.42
CA SER A 410 34.64 7.16 6.01
C SER A 410 35.97 7.58 6.66
N ASN A 411 36.65 8.53 6.02
CA ASN A 411 37.93 9.06 6.51
C ASN A 411 37.83 10.60 6.60
N THR A 412 36.92 11.07 7.43
CA THR A 412 36.73 12.49 7.74
C THR A 412 37.27 12.79 9.14
N THR A 413 37.70 14.00 9.36
CA THR A 413 38.08 14.46 10.71
C THR A 413 36.86 14.60 11.59
N GLY A 414 36.80 13.91 12.72
CA GLY A 414 35.68 13.94 13.67
C GLY A 414 34.86 12.63 13.64
N THR A 415 33.55 12.74 13.68
CA THR A 415 32.63 11.59 13.63
C THR A 415 32.72 10.92 12.28
N ASN A 416 32.87 9.60 12.26
CA ASN A 416 32.96 8.81 11.04
C ASN A 416 31.80 7.81 10.93
N ILE A 417 31.46 7.46 9.70
CA ILE A 417 30.40 6.49 9.37
C ILE A 417 30.97 5.28 8.64
N ALA A 418 30.23 4.20 8.66
CA ALA A 418 30.57 2.96 7.98
C ALA A 418 29.42 2.48 7.07
N ILE A 419 29.75 1.99 5.89
CA ILE A 419 28.82 1.28 5.01
C ILE A 419 29.20 -0.19 4.97
N LEU A 420 28.23 -1.06 5.29
CA LEU A 420 28.33 -2.50 5.22
C LEU A 420 27.62 -3.00 3.97
N ARG A 421 28.31 -3.71 3.10
CA ARG A 421 27.72 -4.37 1.92
C ARG A 421 27.26 -5.76 2.33
N LEU A 422 26.00 -6.06 2.06
CA LEU A 422 25.37 -7.36 2.37
C LEU A 422 25.70 -8.40 1.29
N SER A 423 25.67 -9.67 1.66
CA SER A 423 25.91 -10.80 0.74
C SER A 423 24.77 -11.04 -0.24
N ALA A 424 23.58 -10.54 0.05
CA ALA A 424 22.40 -10.59 -0.80
C ALA A 424 21.47 -9.42 -0.49
N GLN A 425 20.57 -9.10 -1.41
CA GLN A 425 19.51 -8.13 -1.16
C GLN A 425 18.40 -8.80 -0.32
N PRO A 426 17.99 -8.22 0.84
CA PRO A 426 16.84 -8.72 1.57
C PRO A 426 15.56 -8.53 0.76
N THR A 427 14.63 -9.45 0.89
CA THR A 427 13.27 -9.23 0.39
C THR A 427 12.63 -8.10 1.20
N LEU A 428 12.22 -7.02 0.52
CA LEU A 428 11.54 -5.91 1.18
C LEU A 428 10.13 -6.33 1.61
N THR A 429 9.79 -6.04 2.85
CA THR A 429 8.50 -6.36 3.49
C THR A 429 8.05 -5.16 4.32
N ASP A 430 6.90 -5.22 4.96
CA ASP A 430 6.47 -4.20 5.93
C ASP A 430 7.43 -4.08 7.14
N TYR A 431 8.28 -5.07 7.36
CA TYR A 431 9.23 -5.16 8.46
C TYR A 431 10.68 -4.87 8.05
N ILE A 432 10.94 -4.83 6.74
CA ILE A 432 12.27 -4.57 6.15
C ILE A 432 12.09 -3.61 4.98
N GLN A 433 12.47 -2.34 5.16
CA GLN A 433 12.40 -1.27 4.17
C GLN A 433 13.62 -0.36 4.30
N PRO A 434 14.13 0.23 3.22
CA PRO A 434 15.19 1.21 3.32
C PRO A 434 14.66 2.59 3.75
N ILE A 435 15.43 3.33 4.57
CA ILE A 435 15.17 4.73 4.88
C ILE A 435 15.75 5.65 3.80
N CYS A 436 15.19 6.86 3.65
CA CYS A 436 15.82 7.90 2.84
C CYS A 436 16.98 8.56 3.59
N LEU A 437 18.03 8.94 2.88
CA LEU A 437 19.15 9.68 3.46
C LEU A 437 18.89 11.19 3.40
N ASP A 438 19.41 11.93 4.40
CA ASP A 438 19.52 13.38 4.33
C ASP A 438 20.52 13.76 3.23
N ASN A 439 20.04 14.41 2.19
CA ASN A 439 20.81 14.91 1.06
C ASN A 439 20.79 16.44 0.98
N GLY A 440 20.98 17.10 2.11
CA GLY A 440 20.97 18.56 2.23
C GLY A 440 19.59 19.17 2.54
N ARG A 441 18.64 18.39 3.06
CA ARG A 441 17.31 18.85 3.46
C ARG A 441 17.39 19.78 4.67
N THR A 442 16.43 20.70 4.79
CA THR A 442 16.28 21.51 5.99
C THR A 442 15.39 20.80 7.00
N PHE A 443 15.88 20.61 8.21
CA PHE A 443 15.11 20.15 9.37
C PHE A 443 14.83 21.36 10.26
N ALA A 444 13.59 21.87 10.21
CA ALA A 444 13.20 23.07 10.95
C ALA A 444 13.22 22.83 12.47
N GLU A 445 13.50 23.87 13.25
CA GLU A 445 13.34 23.85 14.70
C GLU A 445 11.90 23.47 15.06
N GLY A 446 11.72 22.66 16.09
CA GLY A 446 10.43 22.10 16.50
C GLY A 446 10.00 20.85 15.70
N LEU A 447 10.73 20.45 14.65
CA LEU A 447 10.42 19.22 13.93
C LEU A 447 10.63 18.01 14.84
N ALA A 448 9.57 17.19 14.98
CA ALA A 448 9.65 15.95 15.74
C ALA A 448 10.49 14.91 14.98
N CYS A 449 11.48 14.35 15.67
CA CYS A 449 12.38 13.30 15.19
C CYS A 449 12.39 12.14 16.17
N TRP A 450 12.86 11.00 15.71
CA TRP A 450 12.88 9.76 16.49
C TRP A 450 14.25 9.09 16.39
N ALA A 451 14.68 8.50 17.50
CA ALA A 451 15.79 7.56 17.54
C ALA A 451 15.27 6.18 17.93
N ALA A 452 15.91 5.12 17.44
CA ALA A 452 15.58 3.75 17.83
C ALA A 452 16.86 2.92 17.99
N GLY A 453 16.82 1.94 18.91
CA GLY A 453 17.98 1.08 19.16
C GLY A 453 17.72 0.04 20.25
N TRP A 454 18.73 -0.79 20.50
CA TRP A 454 18.71 -1.83 21.52
C TRP A 454 19.70 -1.49 22.65
N SER A 455 19.23 -0.65 23.59
CA SER A 455 20.01 -0.28 24.76
C SER A 455 20.00 -1.41 25.78
N PRO A 456 21.17 -1.91 26.24
CA PRO A 456 21.25 -2.94 27.26
C PRO A 456 20.47 -2.60 28.54
N GLY A 457 19.68 -3.55 29.03
CA GLY A 457 18.95 -3.46 30.29
C GLY A 457 17.68 -2.60 30.28
N ARG A 458 17.22 -2.11 29.12
CA ARG A 458 15.99 -1.31 29.02
C ARG A 458 14.81 -2.02 28.40
N GLY A 459 15.04 -2.99 27.54
CA GLY A 459 14.01 -3.74 26.81
C GLY A 459 13.42 -4.93 27.57
N GLY A 460 13.62 -5.00 28.89
CA GLY A 460 13.23 -6.18 29.69
C GLY A 460 14.09 -7.41 29.38
N ALA A 461 13.66 -8.59 29.79
CA ALA A 461 14.40 -9.85 29.60
C ALA A 461 14.59 -10.22 28.10
N GLU A 462 13.69 -9.75 27.22
CA GLU A 462 13.76 -9.99 25.78
C GLU A 462 14.58 -8.93 25.03
N GLU A 463 15.05 -7.89 25.72
CA GLU A 463 15.77 -6.75 25.13
C GLU A 463 15.07 -6.19 23.89
N VAL A 464 13.80 -5.78 24.08
CA VAL A 464 12.96 -5.19 23.03
C VAL A 464 13.53 -3.86 22.59
N MET A 465 13.54 -3.58 21.29
CA MET A 465 13.97 -2.29 20.71
C MET A 465 13.27 -1.13 21.41
N GLN A 466 14.05 -0.11 21.78
CA GLN A 466 13.57 1.13 22.35
C GLN A 466 13.43 2.19 21.27
N GLN A 467 12.50 3.13 21.47
CA GLN A 467 12.33 4.31 20.63
C GLN A 467 12.23 5.56 21.48
N PHE A 468 12.80 6.66 20.99
CA PHE A 468 12.86 7.93 21.69
C PHE A 468 12.37 9.04 20.78
N ASN A 469 11.39 9.81 21.26
CA ASN A 469 10.96 11.03 20.60
C ASN A 469 11.85 12.20 21.05
N THR A 470 12.22 13.05 20.11
CA THR A 470 12.97 14.28 20.34
C THR A 470 12.56 15.34 19.33
N SER A 471 12.95 16.60 19.56
CA SER A 471 12.67 17.69 18.62
C SER A 471 13.99 18.32 18.16
N VAL A 472 14.02 18.78 16.92
CA VAL A 472 15.11 19.63 16.42
C VAL A 472 15.08 20.96 17.19
N VAL A 473 16.22 21.35 17.75
CA VAL A 473 16.37 22.60 18.49
C VAL A 473 17.53 23.43 17.96
N ASN A 474 17.59 24.70 18.35
CA ASN A 474 18.68 25.58 17.98
C ASN A 474 20.02 25.12 18.62
N CYS A 475 21.05 25.00 17.83
CA CYS A 475 22.38 24.60 18.30
C CYS A 475 23.13 25.71 19.11
N GLY A 476 22.58 26.89 19.24
CA GLY A 476 23.20 28.02 19.92
C GLY A 476 24.56 28.39 19.29
N ASN A 477 25.58 28.60 20.13
CA ASN A 477 26.93 28.95 19.67
C ASN A 477 27.66 27.82 18.92
N SER A 478 27.08 26.60 18.88
CA SER A 478 27.60 25.44 18.16
C SER A 478 26.97 25.26 16.78
N SER A 479 26.19 26.24 16.29
CA SER A 479 25.51 26.15 15.01
C SER A 479 26.51 26.18 13.85
N SER A 480 26.58 25.10 13.10
CA SER A 480 27.24 25.01 11.80
C SER A 480 26.25 24.39 10.80
N SER A 481 26.47 24.61 9.51
CA SER A 481 25.68 23.94 8.45
C SER A 481 25.79 22.41 8.50
N GLU A 482 26.81 21.91 9.18
CA GLU A 482 27.13 20.48 9.34
C GLU A 482 26.55 19.85 10.61
N SER A 483 25.86 20.64 11.45
CA SER A 483 25.35 20.19 12.74
C SER A 483 23.81 20.21 12.76
N ILE A 484 23.24 19.25 13.49
CA ILE A 484 21.83 19.25 13.90
C ILE A 484 21.77 19.01 15.41
N CYS A 485 20.92 19.77 16.10
CA CYS A 485 20.76 19.68 17.54
C CYS A 485 19.35 19.23 17.90
N THR A 486 19.25 18.45 18.98
CA THR A 486 17.97 17.96 19.49
C THR A 486 17.87 18.14 21.00
N ASP A 487 16.64 18.06 21.52
CA ASP A 487 16.42 17.85 22.95
C ASP A 487 17.14 16.57 23.41
N VAL A 488 17.50 16.56 24.70
CA VAL A 488 18.25 15.44 25.30
C VAL A 488 17.36 14.19 25.41
N PHE A 489 17.86 13.09 24.88
CA PHE A 489 17.28 11.77 25.09
C PHE A 489 18.36 10.76 25.51
N ALA A 490 17.94 9.64 26.08
CA ALA A 490 18.88 8.73 26.73
C ALA A 490 19.46 7.73 25.72
N LEU A 491 20.64 8.01 25.15
CA LEU A 491 21.44 7.09 24.35
C LEU A 491 22.35 6.24 25.20
N GLN A 492 22.56 4.98 24.78
CA GLN A 492 23.54 4.05 25.33
C GLN A 492 24.39 3.42 24.21
N GLN A 493 25.40 2.66 24.59
CA GLN A 493 26.38 2.11 23.65
C GLN A 493 25.73 1.20 22.57
N GLY A 494 24.70 0.42 22.90
CA GLY A 494 23.98 -0.44 21.96
C GLY A 494 23.16 0.32 20.90
N ASP A 495 22.85 1.60 21.13
CA ASP A 495 22.14 2.45 20.17
C ASP A 495 23.09 3.09 19.14
N SER A 496 24.42 3.01 19.36
CA SER A 496 25.43 3.56 18.44
C SER A 496 25.30 2.91 17.06
N GLY A 497 25.37 3.72 16.01
CA GLY A 497 25.18 3.30 14.62
C GLY A 497 23.74 3.31 14.14
N GLY A 498 22.77 3.40 15.06
CA GLY A 498 21.36 3.59 14.72
C GLY A 498 21.06 4.99 14.17
N PRO A 499 19.84 5.24 13.69
CA PRO A 499 19.47 6.49 13.05
C PRO A 499 18.81 7.49 14.00
N LEU A 500 19.05 8.79 13.77
CA LEU A 500 18.08 9.83 14.09
C LEU A 500 17.22 10.07 12.83
N MET A 501 15.91 9.93 12.97
CA MET A 501 14.95 9.89 11.87
C MET A 501 13.93 11.01 12.00
N CYS A 502 13.70 11.76 10.92
CA CYS A 502 12.69 12.82 10.88
C CYS A 502 11.74 12.58 9.72
N LYS A 503 10.43 12.81 9.93
CA LYS A 503 9.41 12.62 8.89
C LYS A 503 9.15 13.92 8.15
N GLN A 504 9.28 13.91 6.82
CA GLN A 504 8.97 15.04 5.95
C GLN A 504 8.27 14.57 4.68
N GLY A 505 7.21 15.27 4.26
CA GLY A 505 6.48 14.96 3.03
C GLY A 505 5.96 13.51 2.97
N GLY A 506 5.59 12.93 4.12
CA GLY A 506 5.09 11.55 4.22
C GLY A 506 6.18 10.48 4.31
N SER A 507 7.46 10.78 4.02
CA SER A 507 8.58 9.84 4.07
C SER A 507 9.53 10.12 5.24
N TRP A 508 10.22 9.07 5.70
CA TRP A 508 11.20 9.15 6.77
C TRP A 508 12.61 9.32 6.21
N PHE A 509 13.35 10.25 6.81
CA PHE A 509 14.72 10.58 6.43
C PHE A 509 15.65 10.38 7.62
N GLN A 510 16.78 9.72 7.39
CA GLN A 510 17.86 9.66 8.37
C GLN A 510 18.68 10.95 8.31
N ALA A 511 18.63 11.72 9.39
CA ALA A 511 19.37 12.98 9.53
C ALA A 511 20.78 12.78 10.08
N VAL A 512 20.97 11.74 10.89
CA VAL A 512 22.20 11.49 11.67
C VAL A 512 22.43 9.98 11.82
N VAL A 513 23.68 9.58 11.97
CA VAL A 513 24.10 8.31 12.56
C VAL A 513 24.41 8.55 14.04
N LEU A 514 23.75 7.84 14.94
CA LEU A 514 23.93 7.99 16.38
C LEU A 514 25.31 7.52 16.82
N THR A 515 25.93 8.32 17.68
CA THR A 515 27.21 8.02 18.32
C THR A 515 27.00 7.88 19.83
N ALA A 516 27.75 7.01 20.49
CA ALA A 516 27.68 6.91 21.95
C ALA A 516 27.98 8.27 22.60
N PRO A 517 27.19 8.72 23.58
CA PRO A 517 27.37 10.02 24.18
C PRO A 517 28.69 10.11 24.96
N ASP A 518 29.41 11.23 24.82
CA ASP A 518 30.53 11.55 25.71
C ASP A 518 29.96 11.83 27.12
N ARG A 519 30.17 10.91 28.04
CA ARG A 519 29.70 11.00 29.44
C ARG A 519 30.18 12.23 30.22
N ARG A 520 31.06 13.03 29.64
CA ARG A 520 31.68 14.20 30.30
C ARG A 520 30.95 15.53 30.05
N ARG A 521 30.04 15.61 29.08
CA ARG A 521 29.30 16.84 28.75
C ARG A 521 27.89 16.81 29.31
N ARG A 522 27.62 17.66 30.32
CA ARG A 522 26.26 18.03 30.73
C ARG A 522 25.79 19.19 29.84
N SER A 523 25.26 18.88 28.68
CA SER A 523 24.61 19.87 27.81
C SER A 523 23.10 19.74 27.92
N SER A 524 22.38 20.85 27.79
CA SER A 524 20.91 20.87 27.68
C SER A 524 20.42 20.44 26.32
N VAL A 525 21.30 20.34 25.32
CA VAL A 525 21.01 19.89 23.95
C VAL A 525 22.02 18.85 23.51
N MET A 526 21.62 17.94 22.65
CA MET A 526 22.49 16.98 21.96
C MET A 526 22.84 17.53 20.58
N THR A 527 24.16 17.56 20.27
CA THR A 527 24.67 18.02 18.97
C THR A 527 25.21 16.83 18.19
N PHE A 528 24.80 16.70 16.94
CA PHE A 528 25.19 15.61 16.04
C PHE A 528 25.72 16.17 14.72
N THR A 529 26.65 15.44 14.08
CA THR A 529 27.06 15.69 12.71
C THR A 529 25.97 15.25 11.75
N ARG A 530 25.53 16.14 10.87
CA ARG A 530 24.53 15.83 9.85
C ARG A 530 25.06 14.81 8.86
N LEU A 531 24.15 13.94 8.41
CA LEU A 531 24.49 12.89 7.45
C LEU A 531 24.90 13.47 6.08
N SER A 532 24.33 14.61 5.67
CA SER A 532 24.72 15.32 4.43
C SER A 532 26.19 15.76 4.39
N THR A 533 26.87 15.87 5.53
CA THR A 533 28.33 16.11 5.60
C THR A 533 29.13 14.98 4.93
N PHE A 534 28.55 13.79 4.82
CA PHE A 534 29.17 12.61 4.24
C PHE A 534 28.71 12.32 2.80
N ASP A 535 28.01 13.23 2.13
CA ASP A 535 27.40 13.00 0.81
C ASP A 535 28.39 12.48 -0.22
N ALA A 536 29.63 13.05 -0.27
CA ALA A 536 30.66 12.59 -1.20
C ALA A 536 31.08 11.12 -0.96
N PHE A 537 31.19 10.71 0.31
CA PHE A 537 31.51 9.34 0.71
C PHE A 537 30.33 8.41 0.40
N LEU A 538 29.11 8.82 0.73
CA LEU A 538 27.90 8.05 0.51
C LEU A 538 27.64 7.84 -0.99
N MET A 539 27.75 8.89 -1.81
CA MET A 539 27.62 8.79 -3.27
C MET A 539 28.68 7.90 -3.89
N LYS A 540 29.94 8.01 -3.43
CA LYS A 540 31.02 7.15 -3.90
C LYS A 540 30.77 5.66 -3.59
N THR A 541 30.19 5.37 -2.41
CA THR A 541 30.06 4.00 -1.89
C THR A 541 28.73 3.35 -2.32
N LEU A 542 27.64 4.08 -2.36
CA LEU A 542 26.30 3.61 -2.70
C LEU A 542 25.93 3.78 -4.19
N GLY A 543 26.60 4.75 -4.87
CA GLY A 543 26.32 5.11 -6.27
C GLY A 543 25.16 6.09 -6.41
N THR A 544 23.96 5.71 -6.01
CA THR A 544 22.76 6.55 -6.05
C THR A 544 21.95 6.40 -4.77
N PHE A 545 21.28 7.49 -4.38
CA PHE A 545 20.35 7.43 -3.25
C PHE A 545 18.96 7.01 -3.74
N LEU A 546 18.27 6.21 -2.94
CA LEU A 546 16.87 5.89 -3.19
C LEU A 546 16.01 7.15 -3.05
N SER A 547 14.99 7.25 -3.89
CA SER A 547 14.04 8.37 -3.85
C SER A 547 12.86 8.04 -2.93
N PRO A 548 12.31 9.04 -2.21
CA PRO A 548 11.05 8.87 -1.50
C PRO A 548 9.91 8.61 -2.50
N ALA A 549 8.84 7.96 -2.04
CA ALA A 549 7.61 7.91 -2.83
C ALA A 549 7.11 9.34 -3.05
N SER A 550 6.87 9.72 -4.31
CA SER A 550 6.44 11.07 -4.65
C SER A 550 5.01 11.30 -4.15
N ASN A 551 4.86 12.06 -3.06
CA ASN A 551 3.61 12.78 -2.82
C ASN A 551 3.69 14.07 -3.64
N THR A 552 3.02 14.13 -4.77
CA THR A 552 2.91 15.35 -5.56
C THR A 552 1.95 16.30 -4.84
N THR A 553 2.48 17.07 -3.90
CA THR A 553 1.83 18.29 -3.40
C THR A 553 2.68 19.45 -3.88
N THR A 554 2.29 20.04 -4.97
CA THR A 554 2.86 21.31 -5.48
C THR A 554 2.48 22.44 -4.52
N ASN A 555 3.38 22.79 -3.61
CA ASN A 555 3.28 24.05 -2.88
C ASN A 555 3.93 25.16 -3.72
N THR A 556 3.10 25.96 -4.36
CA THR A 556 3.50 27.26 -4.90
C THR A 556 3.65 28.24 -3.73
N THR A 557 4.87 28.68 -3.48
CA THR A 557 5.21 29.71 -2.50
C THR A 557 4.66 31.06 -2.97
N THR A 558 3.72 31.63 -2.22
CA THR A 558 3.42 33.07 -2.29
C THR A 558 3.67 33.68 -0.91
N ASN A 559 4.68 34.52 -0.85
CA ASN A 559 4.92 35.45 0.26
C ASN A 559 3.73 36.40 0.40
N THR A 560 3.16 36.50 1.58
CA THR A 560 2.48 37.74 2.01
C THR A 560 2.55 37.90 3.53
N THR A 561 2.86 39.09 3.92
CA THR A 561 3.21 39.68 5.19
C THR A 561 2.06 39.70 6.20
N THR A 562 2.43 39.56 7.46
CA THR A 562 1.73 39.75 8.74
C THR A 562 0.70 40.89 8.80
N THR A 563 -0.40 40.66 9.52
CA THR A 563 -0.81 41.49 10.66
C THR A 563 -1.83 40.79 11.58
N THR A 564 -1.63 40.97 12.86
CA THR A 564 -2.29 40.49 14.07
C THR A 564 -3.75 40.93 14.24
N SER A 565 -4.62 40.08 14.83
CA SER A 565 -5.38 40.33 16.07
C SER A 565 -6.49 39.29 16.29
N SER A 566 -6.51 38.66 17.47
CA SER A 566 -7.63 37.90 18.04
C SER A 566 -8.51 38.89 18.86
N PRO A 567 -9.65 38.53 19.51
CA PRO A 567 -10.29 37.24 19.75
C PRO A 567 -11.86 37.22 19.74
N VAL A 568 -12.44 36.05 20.11
CA VAL A 568 -13.69 35.79 20.86
C VAL A 568 -14.97 35.37 20.13
N SER A 569 -15.27 34.09 20.31
CA SER A 569 -16.49 33.37 20.77
C SER A 569 -17.79 33.28 19.98
N GLN A 570 -18.28 32.05 19.97
CA GLN A 570 -19.64 31.48 20.14
C GLN A 570 -20.58 31.31 18.94
N SER A 571 -20.76 30.04 18.65
CA SER A 571 -22.00 29.21 18.57
C SER A 571 -23.00 29.38 17.44
N SER A 572 -23.41 28.19 17.00
CA SER A 572 -24.70 27.75 16.45
C SER A 572 -24.91 27.74 14.93
N GLY A 573 -25.03 26.52 14.43
CA GLY A 573 -25.97 25.90 13.49
C GLY A 573 -26.47 26.71 12.29
N GLY A 574 -26.10 26.26 11.07
CA GLY A 574 -26.75 26.68 9.85
C GLY A 574 -26.16 26.00 8.62
N ARG A 575 -26.94 25.17 7.94
CA ARG A 575 -26.59 24.51 6.67
C ARG A 575 -26.31 25.54 5.56
N PRO A 576 -25.37 25.26 4.61
CA PRO A 576 -24.94 26.26 3.64
C PRO A 576 -25.85 26.34 2.41
N ALA A 577 -26.30 27.56 2.11
CA ALA A 577 -26.95 27.96 0.86
C ALA A 577 -25.94 28.48 -0.19
N HIS A 578 -24.67 28.03 -0.15
CA HIS A 578 -23.62 28.60 -0.99
C HIS A 578 -23.45 27.99 -2.39
N SER A 579 -24.03 26.82 -2.66
CA SER A 579 -23.81 26.15 -3.95
C SER A 579 -24.55 26.78 -5.15
N PHE A 580 -25.75 27.34 -4.92
CA PHE A 580 -26.55 27.92 -6.01
C PHE A 580 -26.07 29.30 -6.48
N ILE A 581 -25.51 30.11 -5.60
CA ILE A 581 -25.01 31.45 -5.95
C ILE A 581 -23.73 31.36 -6.78
N PHE A 582 -22.88 30.36 -6.51
CA PHE A 582 -21.63 30.16 -7.28
C PHE A 582 -21.90 29.75 -8.73
N VAL A 583 -22.86 28.87 -8.97
CA VAL A 583 -23.25 28.43 -10.33
C VAL A 583 -23.88 29.58 -11.12
N LEU A 584 -24.68 30.43 -10.48
CA LEU A 584 -25.30 31.59 -11.14
C LEU A 584 -24.27 32.66 -11.56
N PHE A 585 -23.25 32.91 -10.73
CA PHE A 585 -22.15 33.83 -11.06
C PHE A 585 -21.27 33.30 -12.22
N HIS A 586 -21.04 32.00 -12.28
CA HIS A 586 -20.27 31.41 -13.40
C HIS A 586 -21.02 31.39 -14.72
N LEU A 587 -22.32 31.12 -14.70
CA LEU A 587 -23.15 31.18 -15.92
C LEU A 587 -23.28 32.62 -16.45
N LEU A 588 -23.40 33.63 -15.59
CA LEU A 588 -23.43 35.04 -15.95
C LEU A 588 -22.07 35.51 -16.50
N SER A 589 -20.95 35.01 -15.98
CA SER A 589 -19.60 35.29 -16.46
C SER A 589 -19.35 34.69 -17.85
N LEU A 590 -19.83 33.47 -18.13
CA LEU A 590 -19.69 32.82 -19.44
C LEU A 590 -20.53 33.52 -20.53
N THR A 591 -21.76 33.91 -20.23
CA THR A 591 -22.61 34.65 -21.17
C THR A 591 -22.05 36.04 -21.49
N PHE A 592 -21.43 36.70 -20.49
CA PHE A 592 -20.79 38.01 -20.72
C PHE A 592 -19.50 37.89 -21.54
N CYS A 593 -18.73 36.81 -21.37
CA CYS A 593 -17.55 36.52 -22.20
C CYS A 593 -17.94 36.17 -23.65
N LEU A 594 -19.01 35.38 -23.87
CA LEU A 594 -19.47 35.07 -25.24
C LEU A 594 -19.96 36.31 -26.03
N GLN A 595 -20.59 37.26 -25.32
CA GLN A 595 -21.05 38.52 -25.98
C GLN A 595 -19.91 39.49 -26.34
N LEU A 596 -18.71 39.29 -25.81
CA LEU A 596 -17.53 40.11 -26.14
C LEU A 596 -16.69 39.53 -27.30
N PHE A 597 -17.00 38.32 -27.79
CA PHE A 597 -16.34 37.66 -28.91
C PHE A 597 -17.22 37.54 -30.16
N LEU A 598 -18.50 37.90 -30.08
CA LEU A 598 -19.41 38.13 -31.19
C LEU A 598 -19.52 39.63 -31.48
#